data_7cf53df25d2ad9b926b96a248022d3c7
#
_entry.id   7cf53df25d2ad9b926b96a248022d3c7
#
_cell.length_a   1.000
_cell.length_b   1.000
_cell.length_c   1.000
_cell.angle_alpha   90.00
_cell.angle_beta   90.00
_cell.angle_gamma   90.00
#
_symmetry.space_group_name_H-M   'P 1'
#
loop_
_entity.id
_entity.type
_entity.pdbx_description
1 polymer ?
#
loop_
_entity_poly.entity_id
_entity_poly.type
_entity_poly.pdbx_seq_one_letter_code
_entity_poly.pdbx_strand_id
1 'polypeptide(L)'
;MLKRHLLIATAVLFLDRITKWAIVQTIALEDAFSIVPGFFRLTHLENPGAAFSLFAESTSPFKTALLIAFSLAALVVVALLLWKDRFVFNGSTLALSLILGGALGNLWDRLTDGKVTDFLDFYIGVHHWPPFNVADSAIVVGALLLLVRMLHKESRAHANG
;
A
#
# COMPACT_ATOMS: atom_id res chain seq x y z
N MET A 1 -10.61 4.71 -21.28
CA MET A 1 -10.43 4.98 -19.83
C MET A 1 -9.37 4.04 -19.21
N LEU A 2 -9.24 2.78 -19.65
CA LEU A 2 -8.23 1.82 -19.15
C LEU A 2 -6.80 2.40 -19.07
N LYS A 3 -6.36 3.14 -20.09
CA LYS A 3 -5.04 3.80 -20.07
C LYS A 3 -4.83 4.73 -18.86
N ARG A 4 -5.89 5.42 -18.41
CA ARG A 4 -5.81 6.30 -17.21
C ARG A 4 -5.65 5.48 -15.93
N HIS A 5 -6.36 4.35 -15.79
CA HIS A 5 -6.24 3.46 -14.64
C HIS A 5 -4.82 2.88 -14.53
N LEU A 6 -4.30 2.40 -15.66
CA LEU A 6 -2.94 1.87 -15.73
C LEU A 6 -1.90 2.97 -15.47
N LEU A 7 -2.09 4.19 -15.98
CA LEU A 7 -1.19 5.31 -15.71
C LEU A 7 -1.12 5.64 -14.22
N ILE A 8 -2.27 5.68 -13.52
CA ILE A 8 -2.31 5.93 -12.08
C ILE A 8 -1.60 4.80 -11.31
N ALA A 9 -1.92 3.54 -11.62
CA ALA A 9 -1.28 2.40 -10.97
C ALA A 9 0.23 2.39 -11.20
N THR A 10 0.68 2.67 -12.43
CA THR A 10 2.11 2.78 -12.77
C THR A 10 2.78 3.96 -12.04
N ALA A 11 2.11 5.11 -11.93
CA ALA A 11 2.65 6.26 -11.20
C ALA A 11 2.83 5.95 -9.71
N VAL A 12 1.86 5.28 -9.09
CA VAL A 12 1.97 4.82 -7.68
C VAL A 12 3.12 3.84 -7.51
N LEU A 13 3.19 2.82 -8.36
CA LEU A 13 4.28 1.84 -8.35
C LEU A 13 5.64 2.52 -8.50
N PHE A 14 5.78 3.43 -9.47
CA PHE A 14 7.03 4.14 -9.72
C PHE A 14 7.42 5.03 -8.52
N LEU A 15 6.46 5.76 -7.94
CA LEU A 15 6.70 6.60 -6.78
C LEU A 15 7.12 5.76 -5.57
N ASP A 16 6.46 4.63 -5.33
CA ASP A 16 6.84 3.69 -4.28
C ASP A 16 8.27 3.16 -4.49
N ARG A 17 8.60 2.73 -5.70
CA ARG A 17 9.94 2.20 -6.01
C ARG A 17 11.04 3.23 -5.85
N ILE A 18 10.83 4.46 -6.35
CA ILE A 18 11.87 5.51 -6.29
C ILE A 18 12.08 6.01 -4.85
N THR A 19 11.00 6.10 -4.06
CA THR A 19 11.11 6.51 -2.65
C THR A 19 11.81 5.44 -1.81
N LYS A 20 11.46 4.17 -1.94
CA LYS A 20 12.15 3.05 -1.28
C LYS A 20 13.62 2.98 -1.67
N TRP A 21 13.92 3.12 -2.96
CA TRP A 21 15.31 3.17 -3.43
C TRP A 21 16.09 4.33 -2.78
N ALA A 22 15.51 5.52 -2.74
CA ALA A 22 16.16 6.68 -2.14
C ALA A 22 16.43 6.45 -0.64
N ILE A 23 15.49 5.87 0.10
CA ILE A 23 15.66 5.52 1.52
C ILE A 23 16.83 4.55 1.71
N VAL A 24 16.83 3.45 0.96
CA VAL A 24 17.89 2.42 1.05
C VAL A 24 19.28 3.00 0.74
N GLN A 25 19.37 4.00 -0.16
CA GLN A 25 20.65 4.64 -0.49
C GLN A 25 21.11 5.70 0.54
N THR A 26 20.19 6.25 1.34
CA THR A 26 20.49 7.43 2.17
C THR A 26 20.43 7.20 3.67
N ILE A 27 19.69 6.19 4.11
CA ILE A 27 19.48 5.86 5.53
C ILE A 27 19.97 4.42 5.76
N ALA A 28 20.85 4.22 6.73
CA ALA A 28 21.27 2.87 7.10
C ALA A 28 20.10 2.04 7.65
N LEU A 29 20.19 0.73 7.52
CA LEU A 29 19.16 -0.18 8.06
C LEU A 29 19.01 0.03 9.56
N GLU A 30 17.76 0.10 10.03
CA GLU A 30 17.34 0.38 11.41
C GLU A 30 17.70 1.80 11.92
N ASP A 31 18.17 2.68 11.04
CA ASP A 31 18.44 4.09 11.36
C ASP A 31 17.25 4.98 10.98
N ALA A 32 17.28 6.24 11.46
CA ALA A 32 16.21 7.19 11.21
C ALA A 32 16.72 8.63 11.11
N PHE A 33 16.11 9.41 10.21
CA PHE A 33 16.33 10.84 10.02
C PHE A 33 15.09 11.64 10.42
N SER A 34 15.18 12.47 11.46
CA SER A 34 14.05 13.26 11.96
C SER A 34 13.75 14.42 11.01
N ILE A 35 12.51 14.49 10.52
CA ILE A 35 11.99 15.59 9.69
C ILE A 35 11.26 16.60 10.57
N VAL A 36 10.36 16.14 11.43
CA VAL A 36 9.64 16.95 12.41
C VAL A 36 9.90 16.34 13.78
N PRO A 37 10.79 16.95 14.60
CA PRO A 37 11.14 16.43 15.90
C PRO A 37 9.91 16.15 16.76
N GLY A 38 9.85 14.95 17.35
CA GLY A 38 8.75 14.52 18.20
C GLY A 38 7.48 14.03 17.48
N PHE A 39 7.46 14.06 16.13
CA PHE A 39 6.24 13.71 15.38
C PHE A 39 6.48 12.85 14.13
N PHE A 40 7.48 13.17 13.28
CA PHE A 40 7.70 12.49 12.01
C PHE A 40 9.17 12.33 11.68
N ARG A 41 9.55 11.12 11.28
CA ARG A 41 10.88 10.80 10.80
C ARG A 41 10.82 9.85 9.59
N LEU A 42 11.86 9.88 8.79
CA LEU A 42 12.14 8.84 7.80
C LEU A 42 13.00 7.78 8.46
N THR A 43 12.64 6.52 8.31
CA THR A 43 13.40 5.39 8.83
C THR A 43 13.66 4.37 7.71
N HIS A 44 14.61 3.48 7.90
CA HIS A 44 14.83 2.35 7.01
C HIS A 44 14.55 1.05 7.77
N LEU A 45 13.34 0.55 7.65
CA LEU A 45 12.93 -0.71 8.26
C LEU A 45 12.53 -1.73 7.18
N GLU A 46 12.93 -2.97 7.41
CA GLU A 46 12.57 -4.09 6.56
C GLU A 46 11.50 -4.94 7.24
N ASN A 47 10.32 -4.99 6.62
CA ASN A 47 9.14 -5.66 7.14
C ASN A 47 8.92 -7.02 6.47
N PRO A 48 9.25 -8.13 7.15
CA PRO A 48 9.01 -9.47 6.63
C PRO A 48 7.54 -9.92 6.73
N GLY A 49 6.59 -8.97 6.85
CA GLY A 49 5.17 -9.23 7.03
C GLY A 49 4.72 -9.25 8.49
N ALA A 50 5.39 -8.47 9.34
CA ALA A 50 5.10 -8.36 10.77
C ALA A 50 3.87 -7.50 11.13
N ALA A 51 3.11 -7.01 10.13
CA ALA A 51 1.98 -6.07 10.34
C ALA A 51 0.95 -6.50 11.40
N PHE A 52 0.98 -7.75 11.85
CA PHE A 52 0.08 -8.27 12.89
C PHE A 52 0.80 -8.97 14.05
N SER A 53 2.10 -8.79 14.26
CA SER A 53 2.89 -9.40 15.35
C SER A 53 2.74 -10.93 15.49
N LEU A 54 1.68 -11.51 14.94
CA LEU A 54 1.31 -12.94 15.04
C LEU A 54 2.36 -13.87 14.43
N PHE A 55 3.29 -13.33 13.63
CA PHE A 55 4.32 -14.11 12.95
C PHE A 55 5.68 -13.39 12.92
N ALA A 56 5.92 -12.41 13.79
CA ALA A 56 7.12 -11.58 13.79
C ALA A 56 8.41 -12.40 13.91
N GLU A 57 8.39 -13.50 14.67
CA GLU A 57 9.57 -14.30 14.97
C GLU A 57 9.87 -15.43 13.97
N SER A 58 8.99 -15.69 13.00
CA SER A 58 9.24 -16.77 12.05
C SER A 58 9.76 -16.23 10.71
N THR A 59 11.01 -16.54 10.38
CA THR A 59 11.62 -16.37 9.07
C THR A 59 11.23 -17.50 8.08
N SER A 60 10.07 -18.12 8.30
CA SER A 60 9.63 -19.26 7.51
C SER A 60 9.34 -18.85 6.06
N PRO A 61 9.91 -19.55 5.05
CA PRO A 61 9.55 -19.36 3.64
C PRO A 61 8.06 -19.51 3.36
N PHE A 62 7.35 -20.29 4.17
CA PHE A 62 5.89 -20.44 4.10
C PHE A 62 5.15 -19.14 4.36
N LYS A 63 5.62 -18.32 5.32
CA LYS A 63 5.02 -17.00 5.60
C LYS A 63 5.13 -16.07 4.39
N THR A 64 6.31 -15.94 3.81
CA THR A 64 6.51 -15.12 2.61
C THR A 64 5.67 -15.62 1.45
N ALA A 65 5.60 -16.94 1.23
CA ALA A 65 4.75 -17.54 0.20
C ALA A 65 3.27 -17.23 0.41
N LEU A 66 2.79 -17.28 1.66
CA LEU A 66 1.40 -16.95 2.00
C LEU A 66 1.10 -15.47 1.73
N LEU A 67 1.99 -14.54 2.12
CA LEU A 67 1.84 -13.11 1.87
C LEU A 67 1.85 -12.79 0.36
N ILE A 68 2.70 -13.46 -0.41
CA ILE A 68 2.70 -13.36 -1.87
C ILE A 68 1.37 -13.87 -2.45
N ALA A 69 0.89 -15.03 -1.99
CA ALA A 69 -0.37 -15.59 -2.45
C ALA A 69 -1.56 -14.67 -2.16
N PHE A 70 -1.65 -14.08 -0.97
CA PHE A 70 -2.67 -13.08 -0.64
C PHE A 70 -2.55 -11.82 -1.50
N SER A 71 -1.33 -11.33 -1.73
CA SER A 71 -1.10 -10.16 -2.59
C SER A 71 -1.54 -10.44 -4.03
N LEU A 72 -1.23 -11.62 -4.57
CA LEU A 72 -1.65 -12.04 -5.91
C LEU A 72 -3.17 -12.18 -6.01
N ALA A 73 -3.81 -12.80 -5.02
CA ALA A 73 -5.27 -12.94 -4.98
C ALA A 73 -5.95 -11.55 -4.98
N ALA A 74 -5.49 -10.63 -4.14
CA ALA A 74 -5.99 -9.25 -4.09
C ALA A 74 -5.79 -8.53 -5.44
N LEU A 75 -4.61 -8.66 -6.06
CA LEU A 75 -4.31 -8.09 -7.37
C LEU A 75 -5.24 -8.62 -8.46
N VAL A 76 -5.52 -9.91 -8.48
CA VAL A 76 -6.46 -10.53 -9.44
C VAL A 76 -7.85 -9.94 -9.26
N VAL A 77 -8.35 -9.85 -8.02
CA VAL A 77 -9.67 -9.26 -7.74
C VAL A 77 -9.74 -7.81 -8.21
N VAL A 78 -8.75 -6.98 -7.85
CA VAL A 78 -8.71 -5.57 -8.24
C VAL A 78 -8.62 -5.41 -9.76
N ALA A 79 -7.79 -6.23 -10.43
CA ALA A 79 -7.65 -6.22 -11.88
C ALA A 79 -8.97 -6.61 -12.59
N LEU A 80 -9.70 -7.61 -12.09
CA LEU A 80 -10.99 -8.02 -12.63
C LEU A 80 -12.05 -6.91 -12.46
N LEU A 81 -12.08 -6.24 -11.29
CA LEU A 81 -12.98 -5.12 -11.04
C LEU A 81 -12.66 -3.93 -11.99
N LEU A 82 -11.39 -3.58 -12.14
CA LEU A 82 -10.96 -2.56 -13.10
C LEU A 82 -11.27 -2.94 -14.55
N TRP A 83 -11.12 -4.21 -14.90
CA TRP A 83 -11.47 -4.69 -16.25
C TRP A 83 -12.96 -4.60 -16.53
N LYS A 84 -13.79 -4.92 -15.54
CA LYS A 84 -15.25 -4.76 -15.63
C LYS A 84 -15.63 -3.30 -15.94
N ASP A 85 -15.01 -2.35 -15.24
CA ASP A 85 -15.29 -0.92 -15.34
C ASP A 85 -14.28 -0.16 -16.23
N ARG A 86 -13.57 -0.86 -17.13
CA ARG A 86 -12.47 -0.30 -17.94
C ARG A 86 -12.81 0.89 -18.81
N PHE A 87 -14.08 1.09 -19.12
CA PHE A 87 -14.57 2.23 -19.92
C PHE A 87 -15.08 3.40 -19.08
N VAL A 88 -15.11 3.25 -17.76
CA VAL A 88 -15.58 4.27 -16.81
C VAL A 88 -14.39 4.85 -16.06
N PHE A 89 -14.40 6.16 -15.81
CA PHE A 89 -13.46 6.81 -14.90
C PHE A 89 -14.25 7.58 -13.83
N ASN A 90 -14.23 7.06 -12.62
CA ASN A 90 -14.92 7.64 -11.46
C ASN A 90 -14.10 7.38 -10.18
N GLY A 91 -14.63 7.81 -9.03
CA GLY A 91 -13.95 7.63 -7.75
C GLY A 91 -13.68 6.16 -7.39
N SER A 92 -14.54 5.21 -7.81
CA SER A 92 -14.31 3.78 -7.53
C SER A 92 -13.17 3.22 -8.37
N THR A 93 -13.11 3.56 -9.66
CA THR A 93 -12.01 3.11 -10.53
C THR A 93 -10.69 3.82 -10.21
N LEU A 94 -10.72 5.07 -9.74
CA LEU A 94 -9.55 5.75 -9.18
C LEU A 94 -9.02 5.01 -7.95
N ALA A 95 -9.91 4.69 -7.01
CA ALA A 95 -9.57 3.92 -5.81
C ALA A 95 -8.94 2.57 -6.12
N LEU A 96 -9.55 1.81 -7.04
CA LEU A 96 -9.00 0.52 -7.50
C LEU A 96 -7.63 0.68 -8.18
N SER A 97 -7.40 1.78 -8.91
CA SER A 97 -6.10 2.07 -9.54
C SER A 97 -5.02 2.35 -8.50
N LEU A 98 -5.34 3.07 -7.42
CA LEU A 98 -4.43 3.32 -6.29
C LEU A 98 -4.08 2.00 -5.58
N ILE A 99 -5.09 1.17 -5.28
CA ILE A 99 -4.88 -0.14 -4.65
C ILE A 99 -4.02 -1.04 -5.55
N LEU A 100 -4.29 -1.07 -6.86
CA LEU A 100 -3.51 -1.86 -7.80
C LEU A 100 -2.03 -1.46 -7.78
N GLY A 101 -1.74 -0.16 -7.88
CA GLY A 101 -0.36 0.35 -7.87
C GLY A 101 0.37 0.04 -6.57
N GLY A 102 -0.26 0.27 -5.42
CA GLY A 102 0.31 -0.03 -4.11
C GLY A 102 0.52 -1.54 -3.89
N ALA A 103 -0.47 -2.37 -4.25
CA ALA A 103 -0.33 -3.82 -4.14
C ALA A 103 0.81 -4.37 -5.02
N LEU A 104 1.00 -3.82 -6.23
CA LEU A 104 2.14 -4.15 -7.10
C LEU A 104 3.47 -3.73 -6.47
N GLY A 105 3.55 -2.55 -5.83
CA GLY A 105 4.76 -2.08 -5.15
C GLY A 105 5.21 -3.03 -4.04
N ASN A 106 4.32 -3.37 -3.13
CA ASN A 106 4.61 -4.27 -2.03
C ASN A 106 4.80 -5.74 -2.48
N LEU A 107 4.17 -6.16 -3.57
CA LEU A 107 4.43 -7.48 -4.15
C LEU A 107 5.82 -7.54 -4.78
N TRP A 108 6.25 -6.48 -5.46
CA TRP A 108 7.59 -6.38 -6.02
C TRP A 108 8.65 -6.64 -4.95
N ASP A 109 8.59 -5.92 -3.83
CA ASP A 109 9.54 -6.07 -2.72
C ASP A 109 9.57 -7.53 -2.20
N ARG A 110 8.38 -8.13 -2.01
CA ARG A 110 8.31 -9.52 -1.53
C ARG A 110 8.88 -10.54 -2.49
N LEU A 111 8.77 -10.29 -3.80
CA LEU A 111 9.32 -11.18 -4.83
C LEU A 111 10.83 -11.03 -5.00
N THR A 112 11.36 -9.81 -4.81
CA THR A 112 12.81 -9.54 -4.99
C THR A 112 13.58 -9.79 -3.70
N ASP A 113 13.09 -9.27 -2.57
CA ASP A 113 13.86 -9.18 -1.33
C ASP A 113 13.25 -10.00 -0.18
N GLY A 114 12.04 -10.58 -0.39
CA GLY A 114 11.30 -11.34 0.62
C GLY A 114 10.68 -10.49 1.74
N LYS A 115 10.89 -9.19 1.74
CA LYS A 115 10.48 -8.23 2.76
C LYS A 115 10.13 -6.90 2.12
N VAL A 116 9.37 -6.06 2.81
CA VAL A 116 8.94 -4.75 2.34
C VAL A 116 9.72 -3.67 3.06
N THR A 117 10.19 -2.64 2.33
CA THR A 117 10.83 -1.46 2.92
C THR A 117 9.78 -0.48 3.42
N ASP A 118 9.76 -0.22 4.74
CA ASP A 118 8.90 0.76 5.40
C ASP A 118 9.74 1.94 5.90
N PHE A 119 9.27 3.18 5.65
CA PHE A 119 10.09 4.36 5.90
C PHE A 119 9.36 5.58 6.45
N LEU A 120 8.04 5.62 6.43
CA LEU A 120 7.25 6.69 7.02
C LEU A 120 6.92 6.33 8.46
N ASP A 121 7.55 6.98 9.43
CA ASP A 121 7.37 6.73 10.85
C ASP A 121 6.80 7.96 11.54
N PHE A 122 5.53 7.87 11.97
CA PHE A 122 4.84 8.88 12.77
C PHE A 122 4.81 8.46 14.22
N TYR A 123 5.14 9.39 15.14
CA TYR A 123 5.23 9.07 16.55
C TYR A 123 4.92 10.27 17.46
N ILE A 124 4.50 9.97 18.67
CA ILE A 124 4.32 10.96 19.75
C ILE A 124 4.98 10.37 21.01
N GLY A 125 6.07 11.00 21.46
CA GLY A 125 6.88 10.49 22.56
C GLY A 125 7.45 9.10 22.23
N VAL A 126 7.08 8.08 22.99
CA VAL A 126 7.51 6.68 22.77
C VAL A 126 6.50 5.85 21.96
N HIS A 127 5.38 6.43 21.58
CA HIS A 127 4.31 5.74 20.83
C HIS A 127 4.46 5.98 19.34
N HIS A 128 4.78 4.92 18.61
CA HIS A 128 4.92 4.94 17.15
C HIS A 128 3.68 4.32 16.50
N TRP A 129 3.20 4.97 15.42
CA TRP A 129 2.37 4.28 14.45
C TRP A 129 3.27 3.27 13.71
N PRO A 130 2.78 2.05 13.42
CA PRO A 130 3.59 1.12 12.63
C PRO A 130 4.11 1.78 11.36
N PRO A 131 5.43 1.78 11.11
CA PRO A 131 5.99 2.39 9.91
C PRO A 131 5.40 1.79 8.64
N PHE A 132 5.28 2.60 7.60
CA PHE A 132 4.65 2.24 6.34
C PHE A 132 5.36 2.94 5.15
N ASN A 133 4.86 2.74 3.93
CA ASN A 133 5.44 3.26 2.70
C ASN A 133 4.39 3.89 1.79
N VAL A 134 4.80 4.32 0.57
CA VAL A 134 3.90 4.92 -0.42
C VAL A 134 2.87 3.91 -0.92
N ALA A 135 3.25 2.64 -1.11
CA ALA A 135 2.34 1.58 -1.53
C ALA A 135 1.19 1.39 -0.52
N ASP A 136 1.52 1.33 0.79
CA ASP A 136 0.53 1.20 1.85
C ASP A 136 -0.39 2.42 1.91
N SER A 137 0.18 3.63 1.78
CA SER A 137 -0.59 4.88 1.69
C SER A 137 -1.61 4.83 0.56
N ALA A 138 -1.19 4.38 -0.62
CA ALA A 138 -2.07 4.29 -1.79
C ALA A 138 -3.17 3.23 -1.58
N ILE A 139 -2.86 2.09 -0.96
CA ILE A 139 -3.85 1.06 -0.62
C ILE A 139 -4.88 1.61 0.37
N VAL A 140 -4.43 2.26 1.45
CA VAL A 140 -5.32 2.81 2.48
C VAL A 140 -6.21 3.91 1.91
N VAL A 141 -5.65 4.86 1.17
CA VAL A 141 -6.42 5.95 0.52
C VAL A 141 -7.43 5.37 -0.47
N GLY A 142 -7.02 4.39 -1.27
CA GLY A 142 -7.91 3.69 -2.19
C GLY A 142 -9.05 2.97 -1.47
N ALA A 143 -8.76 2.23 -0.41
CA ALA A 143 -9.76 1.52 0.39
C ALA A 143 -10.77 2.49 1.05
N LEU A 144 -10.29 3.58 1.62
CA LEU A 144 -11.15 4.61 2.21
C LEU A 144 -12.04 5.28 1.15
N LEU A 145 -11.51 5.56 -0.04
CA LEU A 145 -12.28 6.13 -1.14
C LEU A 145 -13.37 5.16 -1.63
N LEU A 146 -13.10 3.86 -1.70
CA LEU A 146 -14.12 2.85 -2.00
C LEU A 146 -15.21 2.82 -0.94
N LEU A 147 -14.83 2.78 0.33
CA LEU A 147 -15.78 2.75 1.45
C LEU A 147 -16.71 3.95 1.42
N VAL A 148 -16.17 5.16 1.29
CA VAL A 148 -16.97 6.39 1.18
C VAL A 148 -17.95 6.33 0.00
N ARG A 149 -17.50 5.80 -1.14
CA ARG A 149 -18.36 5.66 -2.33
C ARG A 149 -19.49 4.65 -2.12
N MET A 150 -19.23 3.55 -1.43
CA MET A 150 -20.25 2.55 -1.10
C MET A 150 -21.33 3.14 -0.19
N LEU A 151 -20.92 3.80 0.89
CA LEU A 151 -21.86 4.44 1.83
C LEU A 151 -22.74 5.49 1.16
N HIS A 152 -22.18 6.33 0.29
CA HIS A 152 -22.95 7.34 -0.45
C HIS A 152 -23.96 6.72 -1.45
N LYS A 153 -23.62 5.56 -2.05
CA LYS A 153 -24.52 4.88 -2.96
C LYS A 153 -25.73 4.30 -2.23
N GLU A 154 -25.51 3.69 -1.07
CA GLU A 154 -26.58 3.15 -0.22
C GLU A 154 -27.52 4.27 0.29
N SER A 155 -26.98 5.37 0.77
CA SER A 155 -27.78 6.53 1.22
C SER A 155 -28.71 7.06 0.12
N ARG A 156 -28.24 7.13 -1.12
CA ARG A 156 -29.07 7.57 -2.25
C ARG A 156 -30.14 6.56 -2.65
N ALA A 157 -29.86 5.26 -2.50
CA ALA A 157 -30.85 4.22 -2.78
C ALA A 157 -32.02 4.27 -1.78
N HIS A 158 -31.74 4.51 -0.50
CA HIS A 158 -32.75 4.67 0.55
C HIS A 158 -33.55 5.99 0.47
N ALA A 159 -32.98 7.04 -0.11
CA ALA A 159 -33.68 8.32 -0.25
C ALA A 159 -34.63 8.36 -1.46
N ASN A 160 -34.53 7.44 -2.40
CA ASN A 160 -35.31 7.37 -3.64
C ASN A 160 -36.29 6.18 -3.70
N GLY A 161 -36.41 5.38 -2.65
CA GLY A 161 -37.36 4.27 -2.49
C GLY A 161 -38.38 4.55 -1.40
#